data_81fe720dcbdfd5eb8cb9b17b904e1bf1
#
_entry.id   81fe720dcbdfd5eb8cb9b17b904e1bf1
#
_cell.length_a   1.000
_cell.length_b   1.000
_cell.length_c   1.000
_cell.angle_alpha   90.00
_cell.angle_beta   90.00
_cell.angle_gamma   90.00
#
_symmetry.space_group_name_H-M   'P 1'
#
loop_
_entity.id
_entity.type
_entity.pdbx_description
1 polymer ?
#
loop_
_entity_poly.entity_id
_entity_poly.type
_entity_poly.pdbx_seq_one_letter_code
_entity_poly.pdbx_strand_id
1 'polypeptide(L)'
;MFVTHPIILGISLVSAISYATLLKGWRRTLRNNLIFTLPVMIIAAAFNPLFNHYGVTILGYLPNGNPFTLESCVYGLVMAFMLAAVITWFSCYTDVMTSDKFIYLFGRLIPALSLVLSMALRFVPHFARQAGVIADGQKCVGRSTSNGNIFTRIKHGITIFSILVTWALENAIETADSMKCRGYGEKGRTAFAIFRFDRRDGYCLAGMVVTYTIVLFGATKGYVFSRYNPKILVEGWPLTPASFCVFGAFLVFCMLPVILELVSRYMWKKRREMADGSLIRSYRLWELE
;
A
#
# COMPACT_ATOMS: atom_id res chain seq x y z
N MET A 1 -11.14 -8.34 -2.00
CA MET A 1 -11.83 -7.42 -1.08
C MET A 1 -13.30 -7.11 -1.46
N PHE A 2 -13.81 -7.65 -2.54
CA PHE A 2 -15.23 -7.51 -2.91
C PHE A 2 -16.19 -8.40 -2.10
N VAL A 3 -15.66 -9.17 -1.16
CA VAL A 3 -16.47 -10.04 -0.29
C VAL A 3 -16.88 -9.23 0.93
N THR A 4 -18.17 -9.00 1.05
CA THR A 4 -18.77 -8.20 2.14
C THR A 4 -19.13 -9.03 3.37
N HIS A 5 -18.64 -10.27 3.47
CA HIS A 5 -18.91 -11.15 4.60
C HIS A 5 -18.24 -10.62 5.89
N PRO A 6 -18.98 -10.44 7.00
CA PRO A 6 -18.49 -9.74 8.18
C PRO A 6 -17.30 -10.45 8.84
N ILE A 7 -17.26 -11.77 8.85
CA ILE A 7 -16.15 -12.56 9.40
C ILE A 7 -14.86 -12.31 8.61
N ILE A 8 -14.93 -12.31 7.28
CA ILE A 8 -13.77 -12.04 6.40
C ILE A 8 -13.25 -10.63 6.59
N LEU A 9 -14.15 -9.65 6.69
CA LEU A 9 -13.75 -8.26 6.95
C LEU A 9 -13.10 -8.11 8.32
N GLY A 10 -13.63 -8.78 9.35
CA GLY A 10 -13.02 -8.81 10.69
C GLY A 10 -11.61 -9.41 10.67
N ILE A 11 -11.42 -10.56 10.03
CA ILE A 11 -10.11 -11.21 9.87
C ILE A 11 -9.14 -10.28 9.12
N SER A 12 -9.58 -9.68 8.01
CA SER A 12 -8.75 -8.76 7.22
C SER A 12 -8.32 -7.54 8.03
N LEU A 13 -9.25 -6.91 8.77
CA LEU A 13 -8.96 -5.72 9.58
C LEU A 13 -7.99 -6.02 10.72
N VAL A 14 -8.22 -7.11 11.46
CA VAL A 14 -7.34 -7.53 12.56
C VAL A 14 -5.94 -7.85 12.03
N SER A 15 -5.84 -8.57 10.92
CA SER A 15 -4.55 -8.88 10.29
C SER A 15 -3.83 -7.61 9.79
N ALA A 16 -4.57 -6.67 9.18
CA ALA A 16 -4.03 -5.39 8.72
C ALA A 16 -3.48 -4.56 9.88
N ILE A 17 -4.23 -4.44 11.00
CA ILE A 17 -3.79 -3.73 12.19
C ILE A 17 -2.58 -4.41 12.82
N SER A 18 -2.57 -5.74 12.91
CA SER A 18 -1.44 -6.52 13.44
C SER A 18 -0.18 -6.28 12.60
N TYR A 19 -0.30 -6.29 11.28
CA TYR A 19 0.83 -6.02 10.39
C TYR A 19 1.31 -4.56 10.49
N ALA A 20 0.39 -3.60 10.52
CA ALA A 20 0.71 -2.19 10.70
C ALA A 20 1.44 -1.91 12.03
N THR A 21 1.02 -2.58 13.12
CA THR A 21 1.68 -2.44 14.42
C THR A 21 3.10 -3.01 14.41
N LEU A 22 3.34 -4.08 13.70
CA LEU A 22 4.69 -4.62 13.51
C LEU A 22 5.59 -3.67 12.70
N LEU A 23 5.07 -3.06 11.63
CA LEU A 23 5.87 -2.18 10.76
C LEU A 23 6.15 -0.82 11.40
N LYS A 24 5.10 -0.14 11.89
CA LYS A 24 5.14 1.28 12.33
C LYS A 24 5.26 1.45 13.84
N GLY A 25 4.98 0.39 14.61
CA GLY A 25 4.82 0.44 16.06
C GLY A 25 3.40 0.85 16.48
N TRP A 26 2.98 0.39 17.68
CA TRP A 26 1.63 0.54 18.21
C TRP A 26 1.11 1.99 18.25
N ARG A 27 1.92 2.91 18.80
CA ARG A 27 1.51 4.32 18.95
C ARG A 27 1.25 5.02 17.61
N ARG A 28 2.10 4.78 16.61
CA ARG A 28 1.97 5.40 15.29
C ARG A 28 0.79 4.82 14.52
N THR A 29 0.58 3.52 14.61
CA THR A 29 -0.55 2.83 13.99
C THR A 29 -1.88 3.32 14.57
N LEU A 30 -2.00 3.39 15.89
CA LEU A 30 -3.19 3.93 16.55
C LEU A 30 -3.47 5.37 16.12
N ARG A 31 -2.47 6.24 16.15
CA ARG A 31 -2.63 7.65 15.75
C ARG A 31 -3.08 7.77 14.30
N ASN A 32 -2.49 7.00 13.37
CA ASN A 32 -2.89 7.02 11.96
C ASN A 32 -4.33 6.52 11.77
N ASN A 33 -4.69 5.41 12.43
CA ASN A 33 -6.04 4.88 12.33
C ASN A 33 -7.08 5.83 12.94
N LEU A 34 -6.75 6.51 14.04
CA LEU A 34 -7.65 7.44 14.71
C LEU A 34 -7.84 8.76 13.93
N ILE A 35 -6.76 9.26 13.30
CA ILE A 35 -6.80 10.55 12.57
C ILE A 35 -7.35 10.39 11.14
N PHE A 36 -7.00 9.31 10.45
CA PHE A 36 -7.36 9.15 9.03
C PHE A 36 -8.43 8.09 8.80
N THR A 37 -8.29 6.89 9.40
CA THR A 37 -9.19 5.78 9.11
C THR A 37 -10.54 5.96 9.77
N LEU A 38 -10.57 6.41 11.03
CA LEU A 38 -11.82 6.55 11.80
C LEU A 38 -12.75 7.64 11.22
N PRO A 39 -12.30 8.85 10.84
CA PRO A 39 -13.19 9.83 10.18
C PRO A 39 -13.78 9.31 8.87
N VAL A 40 -12.96 8.62 8.05
CA VAL A 40 -13.43 8.01 6.79
C VAL A 40 -14.49 6.93 7.06
N MET A 41 -14.27 6.10 8.10
CA MET A 41 -15.26 5.10 8.53
C MET A 41 -16.59 5.75 8.94
N ILE A 42 -16.56 6.81 9.75
CA ILE A 42 -17.76 7.51 10.20
C ILE A 42 -18.51 8.10 9.01
N ILE A 43 -17.80 8.76 8.09
CA ILE A 43 -18.38 9.32 6.88
C ILE A 43 -19.02 8.21 6.03
N ALA A 44 -18.29 7.12 5.76
CA ALA A 44 -18.80 6.00 4.95
C ALA A 44 -20.02 5.32 5.59
N ALA A 45 -20.00 5.13 6.92
CA ALA A 45 -21.12 4.56 7.66
C ALA A 45 -22.37 5.46 7.63
N ALA A 46 -22.20 6.79 7.69
CA ALA A 46 -23.30 7.75 7.68
C ALA A 46 -23.87 7.98 6.26
N PHE A 47 -23.02 7.98 5.24
CA PHE A 47 -23.48 8.24 3.85
C PHE A 47 -24.43 7.16 3.35
N ASN A 48 -24.20 5.90 3.69
CA ASN A 48 -25.02 4.82 3.17
C ASN A 48 -26.50 4.93 3.56
N PRO A 49 -26.88 5.04 4.85
CA PRO A 49 -28.28 5.18 5.22
C PRO A 49 -28.92 6.51 4.77
N LEU A 50 -28.12 7.54 4.44
CA LEU A 50 -28.63 8.81 3.91
C LEU A 50 -29.03 8.73 2.43
N PHE A 51 -28.34 7.90 1.64
CA PHE A 51 -28.55 7.79 0.19
C PHE A 51 -29.23 6.49 -0.24
N ASN A 52 -29.07 5.42 0.55
CA ASN A 52 -29.61 4.10 0.26
C ASN A 52 -30.77 3.79 1.22
N HIS A 53 -31.96 3.76 0.69
CA HIS A 53 -33.22 3.59 1.46
C HIS A 53 -33.81 2.17 1.29
N TYR A 54 -33.04 1.23 0.73
CA TYR A 54 -33.49 -0.14 0.53
C TYR A 54 -33.42 -0.92 1.85
N GLY A 55 -34.55 -1.48 2.29
CA GLY A 55 -34.63 -2.34 3.46
C GLY A 55 -36.09 -2.61 3.83
N VAL A 56 -36.30 -3.62 4.67
CA VAL A 56 -37.65 -4.02 5.13
C VAL A 56 -37.95 -3.44 6.51
N THR A 57 -36.93 -3.23 7.34
CA THR A 57 -37.05 -2.76 8.72
C THR A 57 -36.87 -1.25 8.79
N ILE A 58 -37.98 -0.52 8.87
CA ILE A 58 -37.99 0.96 8.96
C ILE A 58 -37.75 1.36 10.41
N LEU A 59 -36.67 2.11 10.68
CA LEU A 59 -36.35 2.70 11.98
C LEU A 59 -36.95 4.10 12.14
N GLY A 60 -37.17 4.82 11.03
CA GLY A 60 -37.72 6.17 11.03
C GLY A 60 -37.83 6.73 9.62
N TYR A 61 -38.28 7.97 9.52
CA TYR A 61 -38.36 8.71 8.25
C TYR A 61 -37.46 9.93 8.32
N LEU A 62 -36.68 10.17 7.27
CA LEU A 62 -35.90 11.40 7.12
C LEU A 62 -36.89 12.61 6.87
N PRO A 63 -36.44 13.86 7.09
CA PRO A 63 -37.20 15.05 6.77
C PRO A 63 -37.68 15.11 5.30
N ASN A 64 -37.01 14.39 4.41
CA ASN A 64 -37.37 14.27 2.99
C ASN A 64 -38.41 13.17 2.71
N GLY A 65 -39.01 12.54 3.73
CA GLY A 65 -40.00 11.47 3.58
C GLY A 65 -39.41 10.09 3.23
N ASN A 66 -38.11 9.96 3.07
CA ASN A 66 -37.43 8.70 2.75
C ASN A 66 -37.28 7.79 3.99
N PRO A 67 -37.52 6.47 3.88
CA PRO A 67 -37.38 5.56 5.00
C PRO A 67 -35.93 5.37 5.39
N PHE A 68 -35.62 5.48 6.67
CA PHE A 68 -34.34 5.15 7.26
C PHE A 68 -34.40 3.71 7.76
N THR A 69 -33.63 2.81 7.14
CA THR A 69 -33.74 1.37 7.37
C THR A 69 -32.53 0.82 8.13
N LEU A 70 -32.76 -0.21 8.95
CA LEU A 70 -31.72 -0.90 9.71
C LEU A 70 -30.71 -1.58 8.77
N GLU A 71 -31.21 -2.16 7.68
CA GLU A 71 -30.36 -2.84 6.68
C GLU A 71 -29.36 -1.87 6.04
N SER A 72 -29.77 -0.64 5.74
CA SER A 72 -28.88 0.41 5.23
C SER A 72 -27.82 0.82 6.24
N CYS A 73 -28.14 0.87 7.53
CA CYS A 73 -27.16 1.15 8.59
C CYS A 73 -26.13 0.04 8.71
N VAL A 74 -26.57 -1.22 8.75
CA VAL A 74 -25.68 -2.38 8.82
C VAL A 74 -24.78 -2.45 7.60
N TYR A 75 -25.34 -2.23 6.41
CA TYR A 75 -24.54 -2.20 5.18
C TYR A 75 -23.53 -1.06 5.17
N GLY A 76 -23.90 0.14 5.65
CA GLY A 76 -23.00 1.28 5.83
C GLY A 76 -21.82 0.94 6.75
N LEU A 77 -22.10 0.24 7.85
CA LEU A 77 -21.08 -0.18 8.79
C LEU A 77 -20.13 -1.23 8.18
N VAL A 78 -20.66 -2.19 7.42
CA VAL A 78 -19.86 -3.18 6.70
C VAL A 78 -18.94 -2.51 5.67
N MET A 79 -19.46 -1.55 4.91
CA MET A 79 -18.67 -0.76 3.96
C MET A 79 -17.59 0.08 4.64
N ALA A 80 -17.90 0.65 5.82
CA ALA A 80 -16.93 1.38 6.63
C ALA A 80 -15.76 0.48 7.08
N PHE A 81 -16.05 -0.73 7.55
CA PHE A 81 -15.02 -1.71 7.91
C PHE A 81 -14.20 -2.15 6.70
N MET A 82 -14.84 -2.33 5.54
CA MET A 82 -14.14 -2.65 4.30
C MET A 82 -13.15 -1.54 3.92
N LEU A 83 -13.57 -0.28 3.94
CA LEU A 83 -12.70 0.87 3.66
C LEU A 83 -11.55 0.96 4.67
N ALA A 84 -11.82 0.75 5.96
CA ALA A 84 -10.79 0.74 6.99
C ALA A 84 -9.73 -0.33 6.75
N ALA A 85 -10.14 -1.55 6.40
CA ALA A 85 -9.22 -2.64 6.07
C ALA A 85 -8.38 -2.28 4.85
N VAL A 86 -9.00 -1.76 3.78
CA VAL A 86 -8.30 -1.34 2.55
C VAL A 86 -7.27 -0.26 2.85
N ILE A 87 -7.66 0.82 3.54
CA ILE A 87 -6.76 1.94 3.87
C ILE A 87 -5.57 1.44 4.72
N THR A 88 -5.83 0.58 5.69
CA THR A 88 -4.77 0.04 6.56
C THR A 88 -3.81 -0.85 5.78
N TRP A 89 -4.30 -1.73 4.90
CA TRP A 89 -3.46 -2.56 4.03
C TRP A 89 -2.63 -1.73 3.05
N PHE A 90 -3.22 -0.72 2.40
CA PHE A 90 -2.47 0.19 1.52
C PHE A 90 -1.42 0.98 2.28
N SER A 91 -1.71 1.41 3.51
CA SER A 91 -0.73 2.07 4.37
C SER A 91 0.46 1.17 4.71
N CYS A 92 0.25 -0.14 4.90
CA CYS A 92 1.34 -1.10 5.06
C CYS A 92 2.09 -1.34 3.74
N TYR A 93 1.38 -1.43 2.63
CA TYR A 93 1.96 -1.60 1.30
C TYR A 93 2.94 -0.47 0.95
N THR A 94 2.56 0.78 1.19
CA THR A 94 3.42 1.94 0.90
C THR A 94 4.71 1.96 1.74
N ASP A 95 4.70 1.39 2.94
CA ASP A 95 5.92 1.29 3.77
C ASP A 95 6.84 0.15 3.33
N VAL A 96 6.27 -0.96 2.85
CA VAL A 96 7.04 -2.14 2.45
C VAL A 96 7.57 -2.01 1.04
N MET A 97 6.75 -1.44 0.13
CA MET A 97 7.08 -1.33 -1.29
C MET A 97 7.87 -0.06 -1.56
N THR A 98 9.18 -0.17 -1.57
CA THR A 98 10.07 0.91 -1.98
C THR A 98 10.23 0.96 -3.50
N SER A 99 10.65 2.12 -4.02
CA SER A 99 10.91 2.30 -5.45
C SER A 99 11.88 1.25 -6.02
N ASP A 100 12.91 0.89 -5.26
CA ASP A 100 13.91 -0.10 -5.69
C ASP A 100 13.34 -1.51 -5.80
N LYS A 101 12.45 -1.90 -4.88
CA LYS A 101 11.75 -3.19 -4.94
C LYS A 101 10.79 -3.26 -6.12
N PHE A 102 10.12 -2.13 -6.40
CA PHE A 102 9.23 -2.02 -7.55
C PHE A 102 9.99 -2.18 -8.87
N ILE A 103 11.14 -1.50 -9.01
CA ILE A 103 12.03 -1.63 -10.16
C ILE A 103 12.52 -3.08 -10.32
N TYR A 104 12.92 -3.73 -9.23
CA TYR A 104 13.37 -5.12 -9.25
C TYR A 104 12.28 -6.08 -9.74
N LEU A 105 11.03 -5.92 -9.27
CA LEU A 105 9.91 -6.78 -9.62
C LEU A 105 9.57 -6.68 -11.12
N PHE A 106 9.48 -5.46 -11.66
CA PHE A 106 9.15 -5.22 -13.06
C PHE A 106 10.35 -5.36 -14.00
N GLY A 107 11.56 -5.15 -13.50
CA GLY A 107 12.78 -5.22 -14.29
C GLY A 107 13.09 -6.59 -14.86
N ARG A 108 12.61 -7.64 -14.22
CA ARG A 108 12.74 -9.01 -14.70
C ARG A 108 11.74 -9.36 -15.80
N LEU A 109 10.56 -8.73 -15.78
CA LEU A 109 9.51 -8.94 -16.77
C LEU A 109 9.76 -8.14 -18.04
N ILE A 110 10.10 -6.85 -17.90
CA ILE A 110 10.29 -5.92 -19.01
C ILE A 110 11.55 -5.07 -18.72
N PRO A 111 12.75 -5.52 -19.18
CA PRO A 111 14.02 -4.83 -18.88
C PRO A 111 14.07 -3.38 -19.34
N ALA A 112 13.49 -3.07 -20.51
CA ALA A 112 13.44 -1.71 -21.06
C ALA A 112 12.60 -0.78 -20.18
N LEU A 113 11.43 -1.23 -19.72
CA LEU A 113 10.56 -0.46 -18.84
C LEU A 113 11.19 -0.21 -17.47
N SER A 114 11.91 -1.20 -16.96
CA SER A 114 12.65 -1.07 -15.69
C SER A 114 13.70 0.04 -15.75
N LEU A 115 14.42 0.15 -16.87
CA LEU A 115 15.40 1.20 -17.07
C LEU A 115 14.73 2.59 -17.04
N VAL A 116 13.66 2.77 -17.86
CA VAL A 116 12.91 4.02 -17.94
C VAL A 116 12.33 4.40 -16.56
N LEU A 117 11.73 3.43 -15.86
CA LEU A 117 11.14 3.64 -14.54
C LEU A 117 12.20 4.02 -13.50
N SER A 118 13.36 3.36 -13.51
CA SER A 118 14.48 3.69 -12.61
C SER A 118 14.97 5.13 -12.82
N MET A 119 15.08 5.56 -14.08
CA MET A 119 15.43 6.93 -14.42
C MET A 119 14.33 7.91 -13.97
N ALA A 120 13.07 7.63 -14.29
CA ALA A 120 11.95 8.49 -13.93
C ALA A 120 11.86 8.70 -12.41
N LEU A 121 11.97 7.63 -11.62
CA LEU A 121 11.92 7.72 -10.15
C LEU A 121 13.11 8.50 -9.56
N ARG A 122 14.28 8.45 -10.20
CA ARG A 122 15.44 9.26 -9.84
C ARG A 122 15.27 10.72 -10.21
N PHE A 123 14.63 10.99 -11.35
CA PHE A 123 14.43 12.37 -11.83
C PHE A 123 13.38 13.14 -11.03
N VAL A 124 12.36 12.49 -10.48
CA VAL A 124 11.32 13.18 -9.67
C VAL A 124 11.91 14.04 -8.55
N PRO A 125 12.78 13.54 -7.63
CA PRO A 125 13.37 14.38 -6.60
C PRO A 125 14.36 15.41 -7.18
N HIS A 126 14.97 15.14 -8.33
CA HIS A 126 15.87 16.08 -9.00
C HIS A 126 15.10 17.26 -9.58
N PHE A 127 13.98 17.02 -10.27
CA PHE A 127 13.10 18.05 -10.79
C PHE A 127 12.46 18.89 -9.68
N ALA A 128 12.07 18.28 -8.57
CA ALA A 128 11.54 19.00 -7.42
C ALA A 128 12.54 20.02 -6.85
N ARG A 129 13.82 19.63 -6.75
CA ARG A 129 14.89 20.55 -6.33
C ARG A 129 15.12 21.66 -7.34
N GLN A 130 15.19 21.31 -8.63
CA GLN A 130 15.41 22.30 -9.69
C GLN A 130 14.26 23.28 -9.81
N ALA A 131 13.00 22.84 -9.63
CA ALA A 131 11.84 23.72 -9.56
C ALA A 131 11.98 24.75 -8.44
N GLY A 132 12.53 24.36 -7.28
CA GLY A 132 12.86 25.28 -6.19
C GLY A 132 13.89 26.34 -6.59
N VAL A 133 14.99 25.93 -7.22
CA VAL A 133 16.05 26.83 -7.71
C VAL A 133 15.49 27.84 -8.72
N ILE A 134 14.70 27.37 -9.69
CA ILE A 134 14.05 28.21 -10.69
C ILE A 134 13.06 29.19 -10.01
N ALA A 135 12.27 28.72 -9.06
CA ALA A 135 11.32 29.55 -8.31
C ALA A 135 12.03 30.65 -7.53
N ASP A 136 13.16 30.35 -6.88
CA ASP A 136 13.96 31.34 -6.16
C ASP A 136 14.61 32.35 -7.11
N GLY A 137 15.11 31.92 -8.26
CA GLY A 137 15.57 32.84 -9.32
C GLY A 137 14.47 33.76 -9.83
N GLN A 138 13.25 33.26 -10.03
CA GLN A 138 12.09 34.07 -10.43
C GLN A 138 11.66 35.06 -9.33
N LYS A 139 11.82 34.70 -8.04
CA LYS A 139 11.59 35.67 -6.94
C LYS A 139 12.56 36.85 -6.99
N CYS A 140 13.84 36.62 -7.32
CA CYS A 140 14.84 37.71 -7.45
C CYS A 140 14.47 38.70 -8.56
N VAL A 141 13.75 38.23 -9.60
CA VAL A 141 13.27 39.12 -10.69
C VAL A 141 11.86 39.67 -10.39
N GLY A 142 11.38 39.54 -9.16
CA GLY A 142 10.06 40.06 -8.73
C GLY A 142 8.86 39.22 -9.17
N ARG A 143 9.06 38.05 -9.77
CA ARG A 143 8.00 37.13 -10.23
C ARG A 143 7.73 35.99 -9.22
N SER A 144 7.36 36.39 -8.01
CA SER A 144 7.05 35.40 -6.95
C SER A 144 5.67 34.80 -7.14
N THR A 145 5.56 33.47 -6.88
CA THR A 145 4.26 32.76 -6.84
C THR A 145 3.47 33.04 -5.55
N SER A 146 4.09 33.72 -4.55
CA SER A 146 3.43 34.05 -3.29
C SER A 146 2.74 35.43 -3.32
N ASN A 147 3.12 36.31 -4.23
CA ASN A 147 2.64 37.71 -4.28
C ASN A 147 1.69 37.94 -5.47
N GLY A 148 0.66 38.77 -5.27
CA GLY A 148 -0.27 39.16 -6.29
C GLY A 148 -1.59 38.39 -6.33
N ASN A 149 -2.43 38.70 -7.32
CA ASN A 149 -3.73 38.09 -7.52
C ASN A 149 -3.55 36.62 -7.98
N ILE A 150 -4.59 35.80 -7.81
CA ILE A 150 -4.58 34.37 -8.17
C ILE A 150 -4.13 34.15 -9.61
N PHE A 151 -4.62 34.96 -10.56
CA PHE A 151 -4.22 34.90 -11.97
C PHE A 151 -2.73 35.18 -12.20
N THR A 152 -2.18 36.14 -11.48
CA THR A 152 -0.74 36.48 -11.55
C THR A 152 0.12 35.35 -10.98
N ARG A 153 -0.31 34.72 -9.89
CA ARG A 153 0.36 33.57 -9.28
C ARG A 153 0.38 32.36 -10.22
N ILE A 154 -0.75 32.08 -10.88
CA ILE A 154 -0.85 31.02 -11.90
C ILE A 154 0.09 31.30 -13.06
N LYS A 155 0.12 32.53 -13.59
CA LYS A 155 1.00 32.93 -14.68
C LYS A 155 2.47 32.73 -14.33
N HIS A 156 2.88 33.12 -13.11
CA HIS A 156 4.25 32.90 -12.63
C HIS A 156 4.57 31.39 -12.45
N GLY A 157 3.60 30.61 -11.97
CA GLY A 157 3.73 29.15 -11.89
C GLY A 157 3.93 28.50 -13.27
N ILE A 158 3.16 28.91 -14.27
CA ILE A 158 3.31 28.45 -15.67
C ILE A 158 4.69 28.83 -16.22
N THR A 159 5.19 30.04 -15.93
CA THR A 159 6.53 30.46 -16.36
C THR A 159 7.60 29.56 -15.74
N ILE A 160 7.53 29.28 -14.43
CA ILE A 160 8.48 28.39 -13.74
C ILE A 160 8.41 26.98 -14.34
N PHE A 161 7.20 26.47 -14.61
CA PHE A 161 7.01 25.17 -15.24
C PHE A 161 7.59 25.10 -16.65
N SER A 162 7.39 26.16 -17.47
CA SER A 162 7.97 26.25 -18.83
C SER A 162 9.50 26.20 -18.79
N ILE A 163 10.13 26.97 -17.89
CA ILE A 163 11.59 26.95 -17.73
C ILE A 163 12.07 25.56 -17.28
N LEU A 164 11.33 24.92 -16.35
CA LEU A 164 11.66 23.59 -15.87
C LEU A 164 11.59 22.55 -17.00
N VAL A 165 10.58 22.62 -17.87
CA VAL A 165 10.43 21.71 -19.02
C VAL A 165 11.58 21.89 -20.00
N THR A 166 11.94 23.14 -20.34
CA THR A 166 13.08 23.41 -21.23
C THR A 166 14.37 22.84 -20.67
N TRP A 167 14.66 23.12 -19.41
CA TRP A 167 15.82 22.55 -18.71
C TRP A 167 15.79 21.02 -18.66
N ALA A 168 14.61 20.41 -18.43
CA ALA A 168 14.46 18.97 -18.38
C ALA A 168 14.74 18.30 -19.72
N LEU A 169 14.30 18.91 -20.86
CA LEU A 169 14.56 18.41 -22.20
C LEU A 169 16.06 18.49 -22.55
N GLU A 170 16.71 19.62 -22.22
CA GLU A 170 18.14 19.81 -22.43
C GLU A 170 18.95 18.75 -21.65
N ASN A 171 18.64 18.57 -20.36
CA ASN A 171 19.27 17.58 -19.51
C ASN A 171 19.00 16.13 -19.96
N ALA A 172 17.83 15.87 -20.56
CA ALA A 172 17.50 14.55 -21.11
C ALA A 172 18.39 14.19 -22.31
N ILE A 173 18.69 15.18 -23.20
CA ILE A 173 19.57 14.97 -24.34
C ILE A 173 21.00 14.67 -23.88
N GLU A 174 21.55 15.49 -22.97
CA GLU A 174 22.88 15.27 -22.39
C GLU A 174 23.00 13.91 -21.70
N THR A 175 21.95 13.54 -20.93
CA THR A 175 21.90 12.25 -20.26
C THR A 175 21.88 11.10 -21.27
N ALA A 176 21.10 11.22 -22.35
CA ALA A 176 21.02 10.20 -23.39
C ALA A 176 22.36 10.01 -24.11
N ASP A 177 23.08 11.08 -24.42
CA ASP A 177 24.38 11.00 -25.05
C ASP A 177 25.44 10.42 -24.09
N SER A 178 25.44 10.83 -22.84
CA SER A 178 26.28 10.21 -21.79
C SER A 178 26.01 8.72 -21.66
N MET A 179 24.77 8.29 -21.75
CA MET A 179 24.38 6.87 -21.69
C MET A 179 24.87 6.10 -22.92
N LYS A 180 24.75 6.65 -24.12
CA LYS A 180 25.30 6.04 -25.34
C LYS A 180 26.80 5.82 -25.25
N CYS A 181 27.55 6.83 -24.75
CA CYS A 181 28.99 6.71 -24.52
C CYS A 181 29.36 5.60 -23.54
N ARG A 182 28.47 5.27 -22.59
CA ARG A 182 28.67 4.18 -21.61
C ARG A 182 28.19 2.81 -22.12
N GLY A 183 27.81 2.68 -23.39
CA GLY A 183 27.36 1.41 -23.98
C GLY A 183 25.94 0.99 -23.55
N TYR A 184 25.08 1.93 -23.17
CA TYR A 184 23.68 1.62 -22.87
C TYR A 184 22.98 1.20 -24.17
N GLY A 185 22.35 0.00 -24.15
CA GLY A 185 21.67 -0.60 -25.31
C GLY A 185 22.47 -1.72 -26.01
N GLU A 186 23.73 -1.93 -25.65
CA GLU A 186 24.57 -3.01 -26.16
C GLU A 186 24.14 -4.39 -25.63
N LYS A 187 24.36 -5.43 -26.45
CA LYS A 187 24.07 -6.83 -26.07
C LYS A 187 25.03 -7.29 -24.95
N GLY A 188 24.51 -8.03 -23.97
CA GLY A 188 25.33 -8.59 -22.86
C GLY A 188 25.38 -7.71 -21.60
N ARG A 189 24.61 -6.65 -21.52
CA ARG A 189 24.52 -5.79 -20.34
C ARG A 189 23.96 -6.56 -19.15
N THR A 190 24.66 -6.50 -18.01
CA THR A 190 24.20 -7.00 -16.71
C THR A 190 23.58 -5.87 -15.89
N ALA A 191 22.49 -6.17 -15.17
CA ALA A 191 21.89 -5.25 -14.22
C ALA A 191 22.31 -5.62 -12.80
N PHE A 192 22.81 -4.65 -12.03
CA PHE A 192 23.06 -4.86 -10.61
C PHE A 192 21.72 -4.89 -9.87
N ALA A 193 21.42 -5.98 -9.19
CA ALA A 193 20.24 -6.12 -8.35
C ALA A 193 20.67 -6.57 -6.94
N ILE A 194 20.27 -5.80 -5.93
CA ILE A 194 20.50 -6.12 -4.52
C ILE A 194 19.60 -7.29 -4.09
N PHE A 195 18.40 -7.36 -4.68
CA PHE A 195 17.40 -8.36 -4.36
C PHE A 195 17.62 -9.63 -5.19
N ARG A 196 17.50 -10.79 -4.56
CA ARG A 196 17.53 -12.10 -5.22
C ARG A 196 16.33 -12.91 -4.78
N PHE A 197 15.76 -13.64 -5.73
CA PHE A 197 14.63 -14.53 -5.46
C PHE A 197 15.19 -15.89 -4.97
N ASP A 198 14.96 -16.18 -3.70
CA ASP A 198 15.43 -17.40 -3.06
C ASP A 198 14.34 -18.50 -3.06
N ARG A 199 14.75 -19.76 -2.81
CA ARG A 199 13.84 -20.91 -2.70
C ARG A 199 12.76 -20.68 -1.63
N ARG A 200 13.10 -19.99 -0.55
CA ARG A 200 12.16 -19.62 0.51
C ARG A 200 11.04 -18.75 -0.01
N ASP A 201 11.35 -17.78 -0.86
CA ASP A 201 10.37 -16.86 -1.45
C ASP A 201 9.43 -17.61 -2.40
N GLY A 202 9.96 -18.62 -3.10
CA GLY A 202 9.18 -19.54 -3.92
C GLY A 202 8.16 -20.34 -3.12
N TYR A 203 8.53 -20.90 -1.97
CA TYR A 203 7.60 -21.62 -1.10
C TYR A 203 6.53 -20.71 -0.51
N CYS A 204 6.90 -19.47 -0.12
CA CYS A 204 5.95 -18.48 0.37
C CYS A 204 4.95 -18.09 -0.72
N LEU A 205 5.41 -17.87 -1.95
CA LEU A 205 4.56 -17.56 -3.10
C LEU A 205 3.61 -18.71 -3.41
N ALA A 206 4.10 -19.95 -3.44
CA ALA A 206 3.27 -21.14 -3.64
C ALA A 206 2.18 -21.27 -2.56
N GLY A 207 2.53 -21.06 -1.29
CA GLY A 207 1.59 -21.04 -0.18
C GLY A 207 0.50 -19.96 -0.34
N MET A 208 0.88 -18.75 -0.77
CA MET A 208 -0.08 -17.68 -1.06
C MET A 208 -1.03 -18.05 -2.21
N VAL A 209 -0.51 -18.61 -3.30
CA VAL A 209 -1.32 -19.03 -4.45
C VAL A 209 -2.31 -20.12 -4.05
N VAL A 210 -1.87 -21.11 -3.28
CA VAL A 210 -2.74 -22.22 -2.82
C VAL A 210 -3.86 -21.68 -1.92
N THR A 211 -3.54 -20.89 -0.90
CA THR A 211 -4.54 -20.31 0.01
C THR A 211 -5.51 -19.39 -0.72
N TYR A 212 -5.01 -18.57 -1.66
CA TYR A 212 -5.85 -17.71 -2.50
C TYR A 212 -6.81 -18.52 -3.39
N THR A 213 -6.32 -19.62 -3.99
CA THR A 213 -7.15 -20.51 -4.83
C THR A 213 -8.26 -21.17 -4.02
N ILE A 214 -7.97 -21.62 -2.78
CA ILE A 214 -8.99 -22.18 -1.88
C ILE A 214 -10.08 -21.15 -1.57
N VAL A 215 -9.68 -19.91 -1.24
CA VAL A 215 -10.63 -18.84 -0.96
C VAL A 215 -11.47 -18.49 -2.18
N LEU A 216 -10.87 -18.42 -3.36
CA LEU A 216 -11.55 -18.12 -4.61
C LEU A 216 -12.58 -19.21 -4.95
N PHE A 217 -12.18 -20.49 -4.80
CA PHE A 217 -13.08 -21.61 -5.01
C PHE A 217 -14.24 -21.62 -4.00
N GLY A 218 -13.97 -21.32 -2.73
CA GLY A 218 -15.02 -21.16 -1.72
C GLY A 218 -15.99 -20.02 -2.04
N ALA A 219 -15.49 -18.91 -2.57
CA ALA A 219 -16.31 -17.79 -2.99
C ALA A 219 -17.21 -18.13 -4.20
N THR A 220 -16.71 -18.87 -5.19
CA THR A 220 -17.52 -19.33 -6.34
C THR A 220 -18.59 -20.35 -5.98
N LYS A 221 -18.38 -21.12 -4.91
CA LYS A 221 -19.39 -22.05 -4.36
C LYS A 221 -20.42 -21.39 -3.46
N GLY A 222 -20.32 -20.10 -3.19
CA GLY A 222 -21.27 -19.34 -2.38
C GLY A 222 -21.04 -19.41 -0.87
N TYR A 223 -20.02 -20.11 -0.37
CA TYR A 223 -19.76 -20.24 1.08
C TYR A 223 -19.43 -18.92 1.79
N VAL A 224 -19.22 -17.86 1.04
CA VAL A 224 -18.81 -16.53 1.50
C VAL A 224 -19.78 -15.45 1.03
N PHE A 225 -20.94 -15.88 0.53
CA PHE A 225 -21.95 -14.97 0.03
C PHE A 225 -22.63 -14.21 1.17
N SER A 226 -22.76 -12.90 1.03
CA SER A 226 -23.52 -12.06 1.94
C SER A 226 -24.28 -11.01 1.16
N ARG A 227 -25.55 -10.84 1.50
CA ARG A 227 -26.45 -9.86 0.90
C ARG A 227 -27.13 -9.08 2.02
N TYR A 228 -27.12 -7.76 1.89
CA TYR A 228 -27.68 -6.84 2.90
C TYR A 228 -28.95 -6.15 2.42
N ASN A 229 -29.27 -6.21 1.11
CA ASN A 229 -30.43 -5.61 0.51
C ASN A 229 -31.25 -6.65 -0.28
N PRO A 230 -32.58 -6.72 -0.15
CA PRO A 230 -33.46 -6.01 0.78
C PRO A 230 -33.53 -6.63 2.19
N LYS A 231 -32.99 -7.83 2.38
CA LYS A 231 -32.88 -8.56 3.66
C LYS A 231 -31.45 -8.94 3.93
N ILE A 232 -31.08 -8.96 5.21
CA ILE A 232 -29.75 -9.41 5.63
C ILE A 232 -29.70 -10.92 5.52
N LEU A 233 -28.97 -11.42 4.52
CA LEU A 233 -28.67 -12.84 4.29
C LEU A 233 -27.15 -13.01 4.37
N VAL A 234 -26.70 -13.77 5.36
CA VAL A 234 -25.29 -14.12 5.52
C VAL A 234 -25.19 -15.63 5.41
N GLU A 235 -24.71 -16.13 4.26
CA GLU A 235 -24.48 -17.55 4.05
C GLU A 235 -23.19 -17.98 4.76
N GLY A 236 -23.15 -19.26 5.21
CA GLY A 236 -22.02 -19.77 6.02
C GLY A 236 -22.30 -19.72 7.53
N TRP A 237 -23.48 -19.29 7.94
CA TRP A 237 -23.95 -19.39 9.31
C TRP A 237 -25.22 -20.28 9.37
N PRO A 238 -25.25 -21.41 10.09
CA PRO A 238 -24.22 -21.97 10.98
C PRO A 238 -23.00 -22.51 10.22
N LEU A 239 -21.82 -22.48 10.87
CA LEU A 239 -20.52 -22.82 10.27
C LEU A 239 -20.54 -24.25 9.72
N THR A 240 -20.58 -24.35 8.39
CA THR A 240 -20.37 -25.61 7.69
C THR A 240 -18.86 -25.92 7.68
N PRO A 241 -18.42 -27.20 7.74
CA PRO A 241 -16.98 -27.55 7.70
C PRO A 241 -16.24 -26.92 6.52
N ALA A 242 -16.92 -26.82 5.36
CA ALA A 242 -16.37 -26.15 4.17
C ALA A 242 -16.17 -24.64 4.37
N SER A 243 -17.13 -23.94 4.98
CA SER A 243 -16.98 -22.50 5.28
C SER A 243 -15.85 -22.25 6.26
N PHE A 244 -15.68 -23.12 7.25
CA PHE A 244 -14.58 -23.04 8.22
C PHE A 244 -13.21 -23.19 7.52
N CYS A 245 -13.06 -24.11 6.58
CA CYS A 245 -11.84 -24.25 5.76
C CYS A 245 -11.54 -22.98 4.96
N VAL A 246 -12.56 -22.34 4.36
CA VAL A 246 -12.38 -21.12 3.58
C VAL A 246 -11.96 -19.93 4.48
N PHE A 247 -12.61 -19.77 5.64
CA PHE A 247 -12.23 -18.72 6.60
C PHE A 247 -10.83 -18.94 7.19
N GLY A 248 -10.47 -20.22 7.48
CA GLY A 248 -9.14 -20.58 7.93
C GLY A 248 -8.06 -20.29 6.87
N ALA A 249 -8.33 -20.67 5.61
CA ALA A 249 -7.43 -20.37 4.50
C ALA A 249 -7.25 -18.86 4.31
N PHE A 250 -8.32 -18.08 4.44
CA PHE A 250 -8.24 -16.62 4.36
C PHE A 250 -7.46 -16.01 5.52
N LEU A 251 -7.65 -16.53 6.74
CA LEU A 251 -6.87 -16.10 7.90
C LEU A 251 -5.38 -16.37 7.69
N VAL A 252 -5.02 -17.59 7.24
CA VAL A 252 -3.62 -17.94 6.92
C VAL A 252 -3.07 -17.00 5.86
N PHE A 253 -3.82 -16.74 4.79
CA PHE A 253 -3.42 -15.80 3.72
C PHE A 253 -3.12 -14.40 4.26
N CYS A 254 -4.01 -13.84 5.09
CA CYS A 254 -3.84 -12.51 5.67
C CYS A 254 -2.74 -12.45 6.75
N MET A 255 -2.52 -13.54 7.49
CA MET A 255 -1.49 -13.60 8.53
C MET A 255 -0.10 -13.94 7.99
N LEU A 256 0.02 -14.44 6.77
CA LEU A 256 1.29 -14.83 6.16
C LEU A 256 2.33 -13.69 6.16
N PRO A 257 2.03 -12.44 5.74
CA PRO A 257 2.99 -11.33 5.82
C PRO A 257 3.41 -11.01 7.26
N VAL A 258 2.50 -11.14 8.24
CA VAL A 258 2.78 -10.95 9.67
C VAL A 258 3.80 -11.99 10.15
N ILE A 259 3.57 -13.25 9.82
CA ILE A 259 4.44 -14.37 10.20
C ILE A 259 5.82 -14.22 9.56
N LEU A 260 5.88 -13.88 8.27
CA LEU A 260 7.14 -13.66 7.56
C LEU A 260 7.98 -12.53 8.19
N GLU A 261 7.34 -11.43 8.55
CA GLU A 261 8.03 -10.30 9.20
C GLU A 261 8.54 -10.69 10.59
N LEU A 262 7.76 -11.41 11.39
CA LEU A 262 8.17 -11.89 12.71
C LEU A 262 9.35 -12.86 12.61
N VAL A 263 9.28 -13.82 11.70
CA VAL A 263 10.37 -14.79 11.47
C VAL A 263 11.64 -14.06 10.99
N SER A 264 11.50 -13.10 10.08
CA SER A 264 12.61 -12.29 9.60
C SER A 264 13.27 -11.51 10.75
N ARG A 265 12.50 -10.82 11.59
CA ARG A 265 13.00 -10.09 12.77
C ARG A 265 13.70 -11.00 13.76
N TYR A 266 13.14 -12.18 14.03
CA TYR A 266 13.75 -13.17 14.91
C TYR A 266 15.09 -13.66 14.38
N MET A 267 15.17 -14.00 13.09
CA MET A 267 16.42 -14.44 12.45
C MET A 267 17.50 -13.35 12.46
N TRP A 268 17.11 -12.08 12.20
CA TRP A 268 18.02 -10.95 12.27
C TRP A 268 18.55 -10.71 13.68
N LYS A 269 17.68 -10.81 14.70
CA LYS A 269 18.10 -10.69 16.10
C LYS A 269 19.12 -11.76 16.46
N LYS A 270 18.85 -13.03 16.14
CA LYS A 270 19.76 -14.15 16.38
C LYS A 270 21.10 -13.98 15.68
N ARG A 271 21.10 -13.49 14.42
CA ARG A 271 22.35 -13.21 13.69
C ARG A 271 23.18 -12.09 14.34
N ARG A 272 22.54 -11.03 14.83
CA ARG A 272 23.24 -9.96 15.56
C ARG A 272 23.88 -10.48 16.83
N GLU A 273 23.13 -11.23 17.63
CA GLU A 273 23.66 -11.83 18.88
C GLU A 273 24.88 -12.75 18.62
N MET A 274 24.85 -13.52 17.52
CA MET A 274 26.02 -14.33 17.12
C MET A 274 27.20 -13.48 16.67
N ALA A 275 26.96 -12.41 15.91
CA ALA A 275 28.01 -11.50 15.46
C ALA A 275 28.64 -10.74 16.63
N ASP A 276 27.85 -10.22 17.55
CA ASP A 276 28.33 -9.55 18.77
C ASP A 276 29.15 -10.51 19.63
N GLY A 277 28.69 -11.76 19.83
CA GLY A 277 29.42 -12.78 20.55
C GLY A 277 30.76 -13.16 19.91
N SER A 278 30.85 -13.17 18.57
CA SER A 278 32.09 -13.43 17.84
C SER A 278 33.08 -12.27 17.96
N LEU A 279 32.60 -11.02 17.91
CA LEU A 279 33.43 -9.82 18.10
C LEU A 279 34.00 -9.77 19.53
N ILE A 280 33.18 -9.97 20.56
CA ILE A 280 33.65 -10.01 21.95
C ILE A 280 34.70 -11.10 22.16
N ARG A 281 34.56 -12.26 21.50
CA ARG A 281 35.52 -13.32 21.59
C ARG A 281 36.84 -12.96 20.89
N SER A 282 36.80 -12.28 19.74
CA SER A 282 38.02 -11.83 19.05
C SER A 282 38.76 -10.77 19.85
N TYR A 283 38.09 -9.78 20.40
CA TYR A 283 38.70 -8.74 21.25
C TYR A 283 39.40 -9.36 22.48
N ARG A 284 38.79 -10.36 23.11
CA ARG A 284 39.35 -11.02 24.28
C ARG A 284 40.60 -11.84 23.97
N LEU A 285 40.75 -12.32 22.73
CA LEU A 285 41.98 -13.03 22.28
C LEU A 285 43.16 -12.07 22.07
N TRP A 286 42.89 -10.82 21.65
CA TRP A 286 43.93 -9.79 21.49
C TRP A 286 44.45 -9.21 22.81
N GLU A 287 43.69 -9.33 23.90
CA GLU A 287 44.13 -8.92 25.24
C GLU A 287 44.99 -9.97 25.94
N LEU A 288 45.08 -11.18 25.40
CA LEU A 288 45.83 -12.30 25.97
C LEU A 288 47.14 -12.59 25.21
N GLU A 289 47.43 -11.90 24.12
CA GLU A 289 48.72 -11.87 23.40
C GLU A 289 49.51 -10.59 23.79
#